data_dbe9aec09b11e8a5064f2db8e52f5fc3
#
_entry.id   dbe9aec09b11e8a5064f2db8e52f5fc3
#
_cell.length_a   1.000
_cell.length_b   1.000
_cell.length_c   1.000
_cell.angle_alpha   90.00
_cell.angle_beta   90.00
_cell.angle_gamma   90.00
#
_symmetry.space_group_name_H-M   'P 1'
#
loop_
_entity.id
_entity.type
_entity.pdbx_description
1 polymer ?
#
loop_
_entity_poly.entity_id
_entity_poly.type
_entity_poly.pdbx_seq_one_letter_code
_entity_poly.pdbx_strand_id
1 'polypeptide(L)'
;SRGLGDVYKRQACGWPPHKTYKWTDTKKLMDYGFTNYKLVRLTETPMLQKIPVHGGRSNIMQPRRSVPARDTKLLMTSADTLRICYELPHSLKAPIRSGDIIGYENYYLNDTLLQSIPIASSSKIKEADAPYVARLLYQLYCITAISG
;
A
#
# COMPACT_ATOMS: atom_id res chain seq x y z
N SER A 1 29.23 -13.01 1.48
CA SER A 1 28.16 -13.88 2.03
C SER A 1 27.39 -14.67 0.97
N ARG A 2 28.03 -14.97 -0.15
CA ARG A 2 27.39 -15.75 -1.21
C ARG A 2 27.04 -17.14 -0.70
N GLY A 3 25.75 -17.47 -0.62
CA GLY A 3 25.28 -18.79 -0.21
C GLY A 3 25.30 -19.10 1.30
N LEU A 4 25.83 -18.23 2.14
CA LEU A 4 25.85 -18.45 3.59
C LEU A 4 24.43 -18.45 4.20
N GLY A 5 23.49 -17.68 3.66
CA GLY A 5 22.11 -17.68 4.10
C GLY A 5 21.44 -19.05 4.00
N ASP A 6 21.76 -19.83 3.00
CA ASP A 6 21.21 -21.18 2.84
C ASP A 6 21.89 -22.20 3.73
N VAL A 7 23.16 -22.02 4.05
CA VAL A 7 23.90 -22.86 4.99
C VAL A 7 23.34 -22.71 6.40
N TYR A 8 23.05 -21.48 6.85
CA TYR A 8 22.49 -21.25 8.18
C TYR A 8 21.04 -21.72 8.31
N LYS A 9 20.26 -21.66 7.27
CA LYS A 9 18.88 -22.18 7.26
C LYS A 9 18.80 -23.69 7.48
N ARG A 10 19.91 -24.41 7.27
CA ARG A 10 20.00 -25.86 7.45
C ARG A 10 20.59 -26.28 8.79
N GLN A 11 20.88 -25.35 9.66
CA GLN A 11 21.41 -25.64 10.98
C GLN A 11 20.29 -26.08 11.92
N ALA A 12 20.08 -27.37 11.99
CA ALA A 12 19.24 -27.97 13.01
C ALA A 12 20.11 -28.55 14.12
N CYS A 13 19.67 -28.42 15.34
CA CYS A 13 20.39 -28.85 16.52
C CYS A 13 19.91 -30.23 17.00
N GLY A 14 20.80 -31.02 17.58
CA GLY A 14 20.44 -32.20 18.32
C GLY A 14 20.29 -33.51 17.54
N TRP A 15 20.89 -33.64 16.38
CA TRP A 15 20.88 -34.91 15.66
C TRP A 15 21.83 -35.94 16.24
N PRO A 16 21.45 -37.21 16.30
CA PRO A 16 22.36 -38.30 16.59
C PRO A 16 23.45 -38.41 15.49
N PRO A 17 24.57 -39.07 15.77
CA PRO A 17 25.79 -39.01 14.95
C PRO A 17 25.71 -39.62 13.55
N HIS A 18 24.58 -40.18 13.15
CA HIS A 18 24.40 -40.77 11.81
C HIS A 18 24.04 -39.73 10.74
N LYS A 19 24.87 -39.65 9.72
CA LYS A 19 24.75 -38.67 8.60
C LYS A 19 23.42 -38.74 7.85
N THR A 20 22.83 -39.92 7.73
CA THR A 20 21.59 -40.17 6.94
C THR A 20 20.38 -39.49 7.56
N TYR A 21 20.25 -39.47 8.87
CA TYR A 21 19.08 -38.85 9.54
C TYR A 21 19.02 -37.35 9.33
N LYS A 22 20.16 -36.67 9.32
CA LYS A 22 20.24 -35.22 9.07
C LYS A 22 19.60 -34.83 7.74
N TRP A 23 19.92 -35.58 6.69
CA TRP A 23 19.40 -35.31 5.34
C TRP A 23 17.91 -35.61 5.23
N THR A 24 17.47 -36.72 5.81
CA THR A 24 16.06 -37.12 5.79
C THR A 24 15.19 -36.12 6.54
N ASP A 25 15.60 -35.71 7.73
CA ASP A 25 14.86 -34.76 8.55
C ASP A 25 14.89 -33.35 7.95
N THR A 26 16.05 -32.94 7.42
CA THR A 26 16.15 -31.66 6.70
C THR A 26 15.20 -31.65 5.49
N LYS A 27 15.18 -32.74 4.71
CA LYS A 27 14.28 -32.86 3.56
C LYS A 27 12.83 -32.76 3.99
N LYS A 28 12.40 -33.53 5.00
CA LYS A 28 11.04 -33.48 5.54
C LYS A 28 10.64 -32.07 5.99
N LEU A 29 11.56 -31.36 6.70
CA LEU A 29 11.31 -30.01 7.14
C LEU A 29 11.19 -29.02 5.99
N MET A 30 12.03 -29.15 4.96
CA MET A 30 11.96 -28.32 3.76
C MET A 30 10.68 -28.61 2.96
N ASP A 31 10.36 -29.90 2.76
CA ASP A 31 9.12 -30.31 2.08
C ASP A 31 7.89 -29.78 2.81
N TYR A 32 7.87 -29.86 4.14
CA TYR A 32 6.81 -29.28 4.96
C TYR A 32 6.71 -27.75 4.75
N GLY A 33 7.85 -27.05 4.78
CA GLY A 33 7.90 -25.61 4.56
C GLY A 33 7.36 -25.21 3.18
N PHE A 34 7.82 -25.90 2.11
CA PHE A 34 7.37 -25.59 0.74
C PHE A 34 5.93 -25.99 0.46
N THR A 35 5.42 -27.03 1.12
CA THR A 35 4.04 -27.49 0.95
C THR A 35 3.05 -26.58 1.68
N ASN A 36 3.39 -26.14 2.90
CA ASN A 36 2.46 -25.43 3.76
C ASN A 36 2.56 -23.92 3.66
N TYR A 37 3.69 -23.38 3.17
CA TYR A 37 3.91 -21.93 3.14
C TYR A 37 4.07 -21.43 1.70
N LYS A 38 3.43 -20.31 1.41
CA LYS A 38 3.57 -19.57 0.16
C LYS A 38 4.14 -18.18 0.43
N LEU A 39 5.04 -17.75 -0.43
CA LEU A 39 5.59 -16.41 -0.38
C LEU A 39 4.69 -15.47 -1.17
N VAL A 40 3.96 -14.60 -0.48
CA VAL A 40 3.10 -13.59 -1.07
C VAL A 40 3.83 -12.25 -1.09
N ARG A 41 3.86 -11.58 -2.24
CA ARG A 41 4.43 -10.24 -2.39
C ARG A 41 3.32 -9.21 -2.27
N LEU A 42 3.50 -8.21 -1.40
CA LEU A 42 2.57 -7.09 -1.20
C LEU A 42 2.85 -5.95 -2.20
N THR A 43 3.20 -6.28 -3.43
CA THR A 43 3.64 -5.30 -4.45
C THR A 43 2.49 -4.66 -5.23
N GLU A 44 1.27 -5.11 -5.06
CA GLU A 44 0.14 -4.56 -5.81
C GLU A 44 -0.07 -3.09 -5.46
N THR A 45 0.05 -2.22 -6.46
CA THR A 45 -0.30 -0.82 -6.32
C THR A 45 -1.82 -0.72 -6.40
N PRO A 46 -2.52 -0.46 -5.30
CA PRO A 46 -3.97 -0.39 -5.32
C PRO A 46 -4.41 0.77 -6.20
N MET A 47 -5.48 0.57 -6.93
CA MET A 47 -6.16 1.64 -7.64
C MET A 47 -6.96 2.47 -6.64
N LEU A 48 -6.31 3.44 -5.98
CA LEU A 48 -6.94 4.30 -5.00
C LEU A 48 -7.99 5.18 -5.68
N GLN A 49 -9.19 5.21 -5.14
CA GLN A 49 -10.27 6.05 -5.64
C GLN A 49 -9.94 7.53 -5.46
N LYS A 50 -10.41 8.34 -6.39
CA LYS A 50 -10.29 9.79 -6.31
C LYS A 50 -11.16 10.31 -5.16
N ILE A 51 -10.63 11.28 -4.41
CA ILE A 51 -11.31 11.86 -3.26
C ILE A 51 -11.83 13.26 -3.66
N PRO A 52 -13.11 13.56 -3.42
CA PRO A 52 -13.65 14.89 -3.68
C PRO A 52 -13.04 15.93 -2.72
N VAL A 53 -12.80 17.13 -3.25
CA VAL A 53 -12.24 18.26 -2.51
C VAL A 53 -13.21 19.43 -2.52
N HIS A 54 -13.53 19.93 -1.33
CA HIS A 54 -14.39 21.09 -1.16
C HIS A 54 -13.59 22.38 -1.00
N GLY A 55 -14.08 23.44 -1.61
CA GLY A 55 -13.47 24.77 -1.52
C GLY A 55 -12.12 24.93 -2.22
N GLY A 56 -11.75 23.97 -3.07
CA GLY A 56 -10.50 23.98 -3.82
C GLY A 56 -10.66 24.45 -5.26
N ARG A 57 -9.56 24.88 -5.87
CA ARG A 57 -9.50 25.16 -7.32
C ARG A 57 -9.59 23.89 -8.17
N SER A 58 -9.47 22.72 -7.54
CA SER A 58 -9.74 21.40 -8.11
C SER A 58 -10.71 20.68 -7.21
N ASN A 59 -11.73 20.05 -7.79
CA ASN A 59 -12.76 19.34 -7.06
C ASN A 59 -12.38 17.88 -6.73
N ILE A 60 -11.24 17.43 -7.24
CA ILE A 60 -10.83 16.03 -7.15
C ILE A 60 -9.34 15.98 -6.83
N MET A 61 -8.97 15.06 -5.92
CA MET A 61 -7.61 14.74 -5.58
C MET A 61 -7.33 13.26 -5.83
N GLN A 62 -6.20 12.94 -6.44
CA GLN A 62 -5.72 11.59 -6.62
C GLN A 62 -4.80 11.21 -5.45
N PRO A 63 -5.17 10.26 -4.60
CA PRO A 63 -4.28 9.77 -3.56
C PRO A 63 -3.15 8.91 -4.14
N ARG A 64 -2.02 8.89 -3.46
CA ARG A 64 -0.90 8.00 -3.79
C ARG A 64 -0.22 7.51 -2.51
N ARG A 65 0.44 6.38 -2.56
CA ARG A 65 1.31 5.95 -1.45
C ARG A 65 2.44 6.97 -1.25
N SER A 66 2.68 7.37 -0.01
CA SER A 66 3.77 8.28 0.36
C SER A 66 5.13 7.61 0.22
N VAL A 67 5.18 6.30 0.46
CA VAL A 67 6.40 5.50 0.37
C VAL A 67 6.16 4.42 -0.68
N PRO A 68 7.13 4.18 -1.60
CA PRO A 68 7.03 3.05 -2.50
C PRO A 68 6.84 1.77 -1.66
N ALA A 69 5.93 0.92 -2.08
CA ALA A 69 5.76 -0.37 -1.43
C ALA A 69 7.13 -1.06 -1.40
N ARG A 70 7.68 -1.23 -0.21
CA ARG A 70 8.83 -2.10 -0.07
C ARG A 70 8.37 -3.46 -0.57
N ASP A 71 9.25 -4.17 -1.28
CA ASP A 71 8.99 -5.53 -1.75
C ASP A 71 8.86 -6.45 -0.50
N THR A 72 7.78 -6.23 0.23
CA THR A 72 7.49 -6.93 1.47
C THR A 72 6.96 -8.29 1.10
N LYS A 73 7.77 -9.29 1.35
CA LYS A 73 7.41 -10.68 1.16
C LYS A 73 6.88 -11.24 2.47
N LEU A 74 5.65 -11.70 2.46
CA LEU A 74 5.02 -12.39 3.59
C LEU A 74 5.03 -13.88 3.33
N LEU A 75 5.45 -14.63 4.35
CA LEU A 75 5.32 -16.07 4.36
C LEU A 75 3.95 -16.40 4.97
N MET A 76 3.06 -16.99 4.19
CA MET A 76 1.69 -17.30 4.58
C MET A 76 1.40 -18.78 4.41
N THR A 77 0.57 -19.31 5.29
CA THR A 77 -0.02 -20.64 5.16
C THR A 77 -1.34 -20.57 4.40
N SER A 78 -1.88 -21.72 4.02
CA SER A 78 -3.21 -21.81 3.41
C SER A 78 -4.35 -21.41 4.35
N ALA A 79 -4.09 -21.43 5.66
CA ALA A 79 -5.05 -21.01 6.70
C ALA A 79 -5.00 -19.51 7.00
N ASP A 80 -3.95 -18.81 6.55
CA ASP A 80 -3.80 -17.39 6.82
C ASP A 80 -4.66 -16.54 5.89
N THR A 81 -5.30 -15.53 6.44
CA THR A 81 -6.11 -14.55 5.72
C THR A 81 -5.43 -13.20 5.72
N LEU A 82 -5.08 -12.70 4.54
CA LEU A 82 -4.58 -11.33 4.36
C LEU A 82 -5.76 -10.41 4.02
N ARG A 83 -5.96 -9.38 4.85
CA ARG A 83 -6.97 -8.34 4.62
C ARG A 83 -6.30 -6.98 4.48
N ILE A 84 -6.70 -6.23 3.47
CA ILE A 84 -6.24 -4.87 3.23
C ILE A 84 -7.39 -3.92 3.52
N CYS A 85 -7.18 -2.98 4.43
CA CYS A 85 -8.15 -1.96 4.79
C CYS A 85 -7.61 -0.57 4.46
N TYR A 86 -8.44 0.26 3.83
CA TYR A 86 -8.12 1.63 3.50
C TYR A 86 -8.84 2.58 4.46
N GLU A 87 -8.08 3.35 5.20
CA GLU A 87 -8.59 4.43 6.04
C GLU A 87 -8.39 5.75 5.31
N LEU A 88 -9.38 6.12 4.49
CA LEU A 88 -9.38 7.36 3.70
C LEU A 88 -10.64 8.17 4.02
N PRO A 89 -10.53 9.51 4.09
CA PRO A 89 -11.69 10.37 4.27
C PRO A 89 -12.56 10.36 3.02
N HIS A 90 -13.87 10.48 3.19
CA HIS A 90 -14.82 10.58 2.08
C HIS A 90 -14.66 11.87 1.27
N SER A 91 -14.18 12.94 1.90
CA SER A 91 -13.91 14.22 1.25
C SER A 91 -12.80 14.97 1.98
N LEU A 92 -12.19 15.90 1.29
CA LEU A 92 -11.13 16.77 1.81
C LEU A 92 -11.55 18.24 1.66
N LYS A 93 -10.97 19.11 2.51
CA LYS A 93 -11.16 20.57 2.42
C LYS A 93 -9.84 21.21 1.99
N ALA A 94 -9.92 22.11 1.00
CA ALA A 94 -8.76 22.92 0.62
C ALA A 94 -8.43 23.94 1.73
N PRO A 95 -7.15 24.38 1.83
CA PRO A 95 -6.03 24.05 0.96
C PRO A 95 -5.36 22.71 1.32
N ILE A 96 -4.85 22.00 0.31
CA ILE A 96 -4.11 20.73 0.45
C ILE A 96 -2.71 20.92 -0.11
N ARG A 97 -1.70 20.48 0.61
CA ARG A 97 -0.31 20.47 0.13
C ARG A 97 0.03 19.14 -0.51
N SER A 98 0.90 19.17 -1.50
CA SER A 98 1.44 17.93 -2.07
C SER A 98 2.26 17.19 -1.02
N GLY A 99 1.96 15.91 -0.81
CA GLY A 99 2.62 15.09 0.20
C GLY A 99 1.93 15.05 1.58
N ASP A 100 0.86 15.84 1.80
CA ASP A 100 0.09 15.75 3.04
C ASP A 100 -0.48 14.34 3.19
N ILE A 101 -0.30 13.75 4.38
CA ILE A 101 -0.86 12.44 4.70
C ILE A 101 -2.36 12.60 4.88
N ILE A 102 -3.12 11.85 4.12
CA ILE A 102 -4.58 11.90 4.07
C ILE A 102 -5.24 10.61 4.58
N GLY A 103 -4.47 9.57 4.79
CA GLY A 103 -4.96 8.31 5.29
C GLY A 103 -3.91 7.22 5.31
N TYR A 104 -4.36 6.00 5.54
CA TYR A 104 -3.50 4.84 5.69
C TYR A 104 -4.06 3.63 4.95
N GLU A 105 -3.16 2.82 4.46
CA GLU A 105 -3.43 1.49 3.93
C GLU A 105 -2.88 0.47 4.94
N ASN A 106 -3.78 -0.25 5.59
CA ASN A 106 -3.49 -1.17 6.67
C ASN A 106 -3.57 -2.62 6.20
N TYR A 107 -2.51 -3.37 6.44
CA TYR A 107 -2.41 -4.79 6.14
C TYR A 107 -2.59 -5.60 7.41
N TYR A 108 -3.60 -6.46 7.42
CA TYR A 108 -3.90 -7.36 8.52
C TYR A 108 -3.68 -8.81 8.11
N LEU A 109 -2.95 -9.56 8.93
CA LEU A 109 -2.83 -11.01 8.83
C LEU A 109 -3.51 -11.64 10.04
N ASN A 110 -4.53 -12.45 9.81
CA ASN A 110 -5.31 -13.08 10.89
C ASN A 110 -5.76 -12.06 11.95
N ASP A 111 -6.29 -10.90 11.48
CA ASP A 111 -6.72 -9.76 12.29
C ASP A 111 -5.62 -9.02 13.07
N THR A 112 -4.36 -9.42 12.91
CA THR A 112 -3.21 -8.69 13.47
C THR A 112 -2.68 -7.69 12.45
N LEU A 113 -2.54 -6.41 12.84
CA LEU A 113 -1.95 -5.38 11.99
C LEU A 113 -0.47 -5.66 11.76
N LEU A 114 -0.09 -5.94 10.52
CA LEU A 114 1.30 -6.17 10.13
C LEU A 114 2.02 -4.89 9.75
N GLN A 115 1.35 -4.08 8.94
CA GLN A 115 1.95 -2.88 8.34
C GLN A 115 0.88 -1.85 8.05
N SER A 116 1.22 -0.58 8.26
CA SER A 116 0.45 0.59 7.86
C SER A 116 1.28 1.43 6.91
N ILE A 117 0.76 1.68 5.72
CA ILE A 117 1.43 2.49 4.70
C ILE A 117 0.69 3.81 4.57
N PRO A 118 1.35 4.97 4.79
CA PRO A 118 0.71 6.26 4.67
C PRO A 118 0.37 6.57 3.21
N ILE A 119 -0.84 7.08 3.01
CA ILE A 119 -1.35 7.58 1.74
C ILE A 119 -1.30 9.10 1.79
N ALA A 120 -0.70 9.69 0.77
CA ALA A 120 -0.51 11.13 0.67
C ALA A 120 -1.21 11.72 -0.55
N SER A 121 -1.43 13.02 -0.50
CA SER A 121 -1.87 13.81 -1.64
C SER A 121 -0.83 13.81 -2.75
N SER A 122 -1.24 13.52 -4.00
CA SER A 122 -0.35 13.58 -5.16
C SER A 122 -0.08 14.99 -5.65
N SER A 123 -0.97 15.93 -5.33
CA SER A 123 -0.94 17.29 -5.87
C SER A 123 -1.32 18.34 -4.83
N LYS A 124 -0.82 19.56 -5.04
CA LYS A 124 -1.23 20.73 -4.27
C LYS A 124 -2.55 21.27 -4.80
N ILE A 125 -3.52 21.47 -3.94
CA ILE A 125 -4.81 22.11 -4.27
C ILE A 125 -4.92 23.39 -3.44
N LYS A 126 -4.95 24.54 -4.13
CA LYS A 126 -5.17 25.83 -3.49
C LYS A 126 -6.66 26.02 -3.20
N GLU A 127 -6.96 26.82 -2.21
CA GLU A 127 -8.31 27.28 -1.95
C GLU A 127 -8.87 28.11 -3.13
N ALA A 128 -10.13 27.99 -3.39
CA ALA A 128 -10.85 28.80 -4.38
C ALA A 128 -11.17 30.16 -3.75
N ASP A 129 -10.29 31.11 -3.97
CA ASP A 129 -10.45 32.49 -3.53
C ASP A 129 -11.45 33.27 -4.40
N ALA A 130 -12.00 34.37 -3.87
CA ALA A 130 -12.98 35.21 -4.55
C ALA A 130 -12.56 35.65 -5.99
N PRO A 131 -11.32 36.09 -6.24
CA PRO A 131 -10.89 36.45 -7.58
C PRO A 131 -10.86 35.24 -8.55
N TYR A 132 -10.58 34.03 -8.06
CA TYR A 132 -10.65 32.83 -8.88
C TYR A 132 -12.09 32.50 -9.28
N VAL A 133 -13.02 32.56 -8.32
CA VAL A 133 -14.44 32.29 -8.57
C VAL A 133 -15.02 33.33 -9.53
N ALA A 134 -14.72 34.62 -9.33
CA ALA A 134 -15.15 35.71 -10.21
C ALA A 134 -14.66 35.49 -11.65
N ARG A 135 -13.40 35.10 -11.82
CA ARG A 135 -12.82 34.78 -13.14
C ARG A 135 -13.52 33.57 -13.79
N LEU A 136 -13.83 32.55 -13.03
CA LEU A 136 -14.54 31.36 -13.53
C LEU A 136 -15.95 31.72 -14.00
N LEU A 137 -16.68 32.49 -13.23
CA LEU A 137 -18.02 32.99 -13.58
C LEU A 137 -18.00 33.86 -14.83
N TYR A 138 -17.01 34.74 -14.96
CA TYR A 138 -16.82 35.54 -16.15
C TYR A 138 -16.54 34.70 -17.40
N GLN A 139 -15.69 33.68 -17.28
CA GLN A 139 -15.44 32.75 -18.39
C GLN A 139 -16.71 31.98 -18.81
N LEU A 140 -17.48 31.48 -17.85
CA LEU A 140 -18.77 30.82 -18.14
C LEU A 140 -19.73 31.75 -18.84
N TYR A 141 -19.85 33.00 -18.37
CA TYR A 141 -20.71 34.01 -19.01
C TYR A 141 -20.28 34.28 -20.47
N CYS A 142 -19.00 34.46 -20.72
CA CYS A 142 -18.50 34.69 -22.08
C CYS A 142 -18.78 33.49 -23.00
N ILE A 143 -18.62 32.23 -22.51
CA ILE A 143 -18.91 31.04 -23.30
C ILE A 143 -20.42 30.96 -23.65
N THR A 144 -21.30 31.23 -22.71
CA THR A 144 -22.74 31.21 -22.95
C THR A 144 -23.19 32.36 -23.87
N ALA A 145 -22.58 33.53 -23.79
CA ALA A 145 -22.86 34.68 -24.66
C ALA A 145 -22.42 34.51 -26.10
N ILE A 146 -21.45 33.65 -26.38
CA ILE A 146 -20.91 33.37 -27.75
C ILE A 146 -21.68 32.21 -28.40
N SER A 147 -22.33 31.37 -27.63
CA SER A 147 -23.04 30.16 -28.08
C SER A 147 -24.56 30.39 -28.37
N GLY A 148 -25.08 31.57 -28.13
CA GLY A 148 -26.44 32.00 -28.45
C GLY A 148 -26.47 33.04 -29.55
#